data_9a3ebfabef2a0d9c9dcb25def1c239e3
#
_entry.id   9a3ebfabef2a0d9c9dcb25def1c239e3
#
_cell.length_a   1.000
_cell.length_b   1.000
_cell.length_c   1.000
_cell.angle_alpha   90.00
_cell.angle_beta   90.00
_cell.angle_gamma   90.00
#
_symmetry.space_group_name_H-M   'P 1'
#
loop_
_entity.id
_entity.type
_entity.pdbx_description
1 polymer ?
#
loop_
_entity_poly.entity_id
_entity_poly.type
_entity_poly.pdbx_seq_one_letter_code
_entity_poly.pdbx_strand_id
1 'polypeptide(L)'
;MTNRYEGGDLLVEALKHLGVRQIFSVSGGVINSIYSAAATHGMCLVHTRHEAAAAFMAEAVGRQTGVPGVAAVTVGAGVTNTVTPAFVAKRAGTP
;
A
#
# COMPACT_ATOMS: atom_id res chain seq x y z
N MET A 1 17.44 10.82 -20.09
CA MET A 1 16.80 10.06 -19.02
C MET A 1 16.28 8.74 -19.50
N THR A 2 16.67 7.69 -18.88
CA THR A 2 16.20 6.36 -19.28
C THR A 2 14.86 6.05 -18.63
N ASN A 3 13.94 5.57 -19.44
CA ASN A 3 12.70 5.00 -18.93
C ASN A 3 13.02 3.60 -18.45
N ARG A 4 13.17 3.48 -17.14
CA ARG A 4 13.46 2.20 -16.55
C ARG A 4 12.18 1.64 -15.94
N TYR A 5 11.82 0.43 -16.32
CA TYR A 5 10.71 -0.28 -15.74
C TYR A 5 11.23 -1.09 -14.56
N GLU A 6 10.75 -0.77 -13.39
CA GLU A 6 11.20 -1.40 -12.14
C GLU A 6 10.13 -2.29 -11.55
N GLY A 7 10.50 -3.04 -10.51
CA GLY A 7 9.54 -3.87 -9.79
C GLY A 7 8.36 -3.08 -9.23
N GLY A 8 8.60 -1.84 -8.80
CA GLY A 8 7.54 -0.96 -8.34
C GLY A 8 6.52 -0.67 -9.42
N ASP A 9 6.95 -0.50 -10.66
CA ASP A 9 6.04 -0.28 -11.78
C ASP A 9 5.13 -1.49 -12.00
N LEU A 10 5.71 -2.68 -11.98
CA LEU A 10 4.95 -3.91 -12.13
C LEU A 10 3.91 -4.06 -11.01
N LEU A 11 4.32 -3.79 -9.78
CA LEU A 11 3.45 -3.87 -8.61
C LEU A 11 2.27 -2.91 -8.74
N VAL A 12 2.54 -1.64 -9.04
CA VAL A 12 1.50 -0.63 -9.14
C VAL A 12 0.53 -0.94 -10.28
N GLU A 13 1.04 -1.38 -11.42
CA GLU A 13 0.18 -1.76 -12.53
C GLU A 13 -0.71 -2.97 -12.17
N ALA A 14 -0.16 -3.95 -11.48
CA ALA A 14 -0.93 -5.10 -11.03
C ALA A 14 -2.05 -4.67 -10.07
N LEU A 15 -1.75 -3.77 -9.14
CA LEU A 15 -2.76 -3.25 -8.21
C LEU A 15 -3.86 -2.50 -8.94
N LYS A 16 -3.52 -1.72 -9.95
CA LYS A 16 -4.52 -1.02 -10.75
C LYS A 16 -5.47 -2.01 -11.45
N HIS A 17 -4.94 -3.12 -11.95
CA HIS A 17 -5.77 -4.16 -12.55
C HIS A 17 -6.75 -4.77 -11.56
N LEU A 18 -6.43 -4.76 -10.28
CA LEU A 18 -7.33 -5.26 -9.23
C LEU A 18 -8.34 -4.20 -8.77
N GLY A 19 -8.30 -3.02 -9.35
CA GLY A 19 -9.22 -1.94 -8.99
C GLY A 19 -8.73 -1.05 -7.87
N VAL A 20 -7.48 -1.22 -7.44
CA VAL A 20 -6.90 -0.42 -6.36
C VAL A 20 -6.64 1.00 -6.87
N ARG A 21 -7.07 2.01 -6.11
CA ARG A 21 -6.94 3.42 -6.49
C ARG A 21 -5.97 4.18 -5.61
N GLN A 22 -5.72 3.68 -4.40
CA GLN A 22 -4.84 4.37 -3.46
C GLN A 22 -4.03 3.36 -2.66
N ILE A 23 -2.85 3.81 -2.24
CA ILE A 23 -1.97 3.07 -1.34
C ILE A 23 -1.76 3.93 -0.11
N PHE A 24 -2.00 3.37 1.07
CA PHE A 24 -1.74 4.04 2.34
C PHE A 24 -0.33 3.68 2.80
N SER A 25 0.45 4.66 3.23
CA SER A 25 1.87 4.41 3.43
C SER A 25 2.51 5.35 4.43
N VAL A 26 3.58 4.85 5.05
CA VAL A 26 4.57 5.67 5.73
C VAL A 26 5.84 5.56 4.92
N SER A 27 6.47 6.67 4.56
CA SER A 27 7.63 6.67 3.68
C SER A 27 8.82 5.95 4.29
N GLY A 28 9.61 5.33 3.43
CA GLY A 28 10.85 4.66 3.79
C GLY A 28 11.68 4.44 2.54
N GLY A 29 13.01 4.52 2.67
CA GLY A 29 13.90 4.47 1.53
C GLY A 29 13.79 3.20 0.69
N VAL A 30 13.50 2.09 1.34
CA VAL A 30 13.44 0.78 0.67
C VAL A 30 12.26 0.68 -0.28
N ILE A 31 11.21 1.48 -0.09
CA ILE A 31 10.00 1.42 -0.92
C ILE A 31 9.89 2.62 -1.87
N ASN A 32 10.98 3.32 -2.13
CA ASN A 32 10.98 4.48 -3.04
C ASN A 32 10.51 4.12 -4.45
N SER A 33 10.81 2.91 -4.91
CA SER A 33 10.37 2.44 -6.22
C SER A 33 8.84 2.43 -6.34
N ILE A 34 8.15 2.07 -5.27
CA ILE A 34 6.68 2.11 -5.22
C ILE A 34 6.19 3.55 -5.34
N TYR A 35 6.85 4.47 -4.66
CA TYR A 35 6.48 5.89 -4.68
C TYR A 35 6.64 6.48 -6.07
N SER A 36 7.78 6.20 -6.72
CA SER A 36 8.03 6.66 -8.08
C SER A 36 7.01 6.07 -9.06
N ALA A 37 6.71 4.79 -8.92
CA ALA A 37 5.74 4.12 -9.77
C ALA A 37 4.33 4.67 -9.56
N ALA A 38 3.96 4.96 -8.33
CA ALA A 38 2.65 5.53 -8.02
C ALA A 38 2.47 6.88 -8.73
N ALA A 39 3.51 7.72 -8.68
CA ALA A 39 3.47 9.01 -9.37
C ALA A 39 3.35 8.83 -10.88
N THR A 40 4.12 7.90 -11.45
CA THR A 40 4.14 7.65 -12.88
C THR A 40 2.81 7.09 -13.39
N HIS A 41 2.19 6.20 -12.64
CA HIS A 41 1.01 5.46 -13.10
C HIS A 41 -0.30 6.00 -12.54
N GLY A 42 -0.28 7.15 -11.89
CA GLY A 42 -1.51 7.80 -11.41
C GLY A 42 -2.15 7.13 -10.20
N MET A 43 -1.37 6.40 -9.42
CA MET A 43 -1.84 5.80 -8.18
C MET A 43 -1.75 6.82 -7.05
N CYS A 44 -2.83 7.01 -6.32
CA CYS A 44 -2.86 7.95 -5.21
C CYS A 44 -2.09 7.37 -4.02
N LEU A 45 -1.14 8.13 -3.48
CA LEU A 45 -0.46 7.79 -2.24
C LEU A 45 -1.04 8.61 -1.10
N VAL A 46 -1.53 7.95 -0.07
CA VAL A 46 -2.03 8.60 1.13
C VAL A 46 -0.99 8.40 2.22
N HIS A 47 -0.33 9.47 2.61
CA HIS A 47 0.71 9.42 3.64
C HIS A 47 0.10 9.45 5.02
N THR A 48 0.56 8.55 5.89
CA THR A 48 0.17 8.53 7.29
C THR A 48 1.41 8.76 8.15
N ARG A 49 1.18 8.95 9.44
CA ARG A 49 2.28 9.16 10.39
C ARG A 49 2.64 7.90 11.17
N HIS A 50 1.84 6.85 11.01
CA HIS A 50 2.10 5.57 11.67
C HIS A 50 1.59 4.44 10.78
N GLU A 51 2.33 3.37 10.74
CA GLU A 51 2.01 2.24 9.87
C GLU A 51 0.68 1.57 10.23
N ALA A 52 0.35 1.54 11.52
CA ALA A 52 -0.93 1.00 11.94
C ALA A 52 -2.09 1.81 11.36
N ALA A 53 -1.96 3.13 11.29
CA ALA A 53 -2.98 3.96 10.67
C ALA A 53 -3.13 3.64 9.19
N ALA A 54 -2.00 3.49 8.48
CA ALA A 54 -2.03 3.13 7.08
C ALA A 54 -2.75 1.80 6.86
N ALA A 55 -2.43 0.80 7.65
CA ALA A 55 -3.00 -0.53 7.49
C ALA A 55 -4.48 -0.57 7.92
N PHE A 56 -4.88 0.19 8.95
CA PHE A 56 -6.29 0.28 9.31
C PHE A 56 -7.10 1.00 8.23
N MET A 57 -6.55 2.05 7.62
CA MET A 57 -7.21 2.71 6.49
C MET A 57 -7.38 1.77 5.31
N ALA A 58 -6.35 0.97 5.01
CA ALA A 58 -6.43 -0.03 3.96
C ALA A 58 -7.51 -1.08 4.28
N GLU A 59 -7.57 -1.53 5.52
CA GLU A 59 -8.58 -2.49 5.95
C GLU A 59 -9.99 -1.92 5.77
N ALA A 60 -10.19 -0.66 6.13
CA ALA A 60 -11.49 -0.02 5.97
C ALA A 60 -11.91 0.05 4.50
N VAL A 61 -10.99 0.35 3.60
CA VAL A 61 -11.28 0.37 2.16
C VAL A 61 -11.69 -1.02 1.67
N GLY A 62 -10.93 -2.04 2.04
CA GLY A 62 -11.23 -3.41 1.65
C GLY A 62 -12.58 -3.87 2.17
N ARG A 63 -12.87 -3.56 3.44
CA ARG A 63 -14.12 -3.93 4.07
C ARG A 63 -15.33 -3.30 3.40
N GLN A 64 -15.22 -2.02 3.03
CA GLN A 64 -16.35 -1.29 2.48
C GLN A 64 -16.55 -1.50 1.00
N THR A 65 -15.49 -1.76 0.25
CA THR A 65 -15.56 -1.80 -1.22
C THR A 65 -15.45 -3.20 -1.80
N GLY A 66 -14.87 -4.15 -1.07
CA GLY A 66 -14.52 -5.44 -1.61
C GLY A 66 -13.29 -5.43 -2.52
N VAL A 67 -12.74 -4.25 -2.82
CA VAL A 67 -11.48 -4.12 -3.53
C VAL A 67 -10.35 -4.21 -2.50
N PRO A 68 -9.23 -4.89 -2.82
CA PRO A 68 -8.14 -4.99 -1.86
C PRO A 68 -7.68 -3.63 -1.34
N GLY A 69 -7.64 -3.48 -0.02
CA GLY A 69 -7.01 -2.33 0.61
C GLY A 69 -5.51 -2.57 0.65
N VAL A 70 -4.72 -1.55 0.34
CA VAL A 70 -3.27 -1.71 0.21
C VAL A 70 -2.55 -0.73 1.12
N ALA A 71 -1.69 -1.28 1.96
CA ALA A 71 -0.75 -0.49 2.76
C ALA A 71 0.66 -0.88 2.35
N ALA A 72 1.51 0.11 2.14
CA ALA A 72 2.92 -0.12 1.81
C ALA A 72 3.78 0.42 2.95
N VAL A 73 4.56 -0.46 3.55
CA VAL A 73 5.39 -0.11 4.71
C VAL A 73 6.81 -0.63 4.48
N THR A 74 7.77 0.05 5.10
CA THR A 74 9.16 -0.36 4.99
C THR A 74 9.49 -1.51 5.95
N VAL A 75 10.71 -1.99 5.86
CA VAL A 75 11.20 -3.10 6.69
C VAL A 75 11.30 -2.70 8.16
N GLY A 76 11.44 -3.68 9.03
CA GLY A 76 11.66 -3.46 10.46
C GLY A 76 10.39 -2.98 11.15
N ALA A 77 10.47 -1.82 11.79
CA ALA A 77 9.35 -1.25 12.54
C ALA A 77 8.12 -1.00 11.65
N GLY A 78 8.33 -0.76 10.37
CA GLY A 78 7.21 -0.63 9.44
C GLY A 78 6.35 -1.88 9.44
N VAL A 79 6.97 -3.05 9.34
CA VAL A 79 6.27 -4.33 9.34
C VAL A 79 5.64 -4.60 10.70
N THR A 80 6.38 -4.45 11.77
CA THR A 80 5.87 -4.80 13.11
C THR A 80 4.73 -3.90 13.54
N ASN A 81 4.72 -2.65 13.10
CA ASN A 81 3.64 -1.72 13.42
C ASN A 81 2.33 -2.04 12.67
N THR A 82 2.35 -2.97 11.73
CA THR A 82 1.14 -3.38 11.01
C THR A 82 0.52 -4.68 11.54
N VAL A 83 1.10 -5.29 12.56
CA VAL A 83 0.65 -6.60 13.04
C VAL A 83 -0.80 -6.58 13.48
N THR A 84 -1.19 -5.60 14.31
CA THR A 84 -2.56 -5.53 14.82
C THR A 84 -3.58 -5.32 13.70
N PRO A 85 -3.43 -4.32 12.80
CA PRO A 85 -4.40 -4.18 11.72
C PRO A 85 -4.41 -5.36 10.76
N ALA A 86 -3.27 -6.01 10.52
CA ALA A 86 -3.23 -7.21 9.69
C ALA A 86 -4.03 -8.35 10.33
N PHE A 87 -3.92 -8.50 11.64
CA PHE A 87 -4.69 -9.49 12.38
C PHE A 87 -6.20 -9.20 12.28
N VAL A 88 -6.58 -7.93 12.43
CA VAL A 88 -7.98 -7.52 12.31
C VAL A 88 -8.51 -7.85 10.92
N ALA A 89 -7.76 -7.52 9.87
CA ALA A 89 -8.17 -7.80 8.50
C ALA A 89 -8.34 -9.30 8.27
N LYS A 90 -7.40 -10.09 8.77
CA LYS A 90 -7.46 -11.54 8.62
C LYS A 90 -8.70 -12.11 9.32
N ARG A 91 -8.98 -11.67 10.53
CA ARG A 91 -10.13 -12.16 11.30
C ARG A 91 -11.45 -11.76 10.65
N ALA A 92 -11.50 -10.59 10.04
CA ALA A 92 -12.70 -10.11 9.37
C ALA A 92 -12.86 -10.66 7.94
N GLY A 93 -11.83 -11.30 7.39
CA GLY A 93 -11.86 -11.76 6.01
C GLY A 93 -11.81 -10.61 5.00
N THR A 94 -11.21 -9.48 5.38
CA THR A 94 -11.13 -8.29 4.53
C THR A 94 -10.00 -8.44 3.50
N PRO A 95 -10.26 -8.15 2.24
CA PRO A 95 -9.20 -8.17 1.23
C PRO A 95 -8.25 -6.99 1.35
#